data_c9dbeb3fd7ec35415c7125e0261ad1a1
#
_entry.id   c9dbeb3fd7ec35415c7125e0261ad1a1
#
_cell.length_a   1.000
_cell.length_b   1.000
_cell.length_c   1.000
_cell.angle_alpha   90.00
_cell.angle_beta   90.00
_cell.angle_gamma   90.00
#
_symmetry.space_group_name_H-M   'P 1'
#
loop_
_entity.id
_entity.type
_entity.pdbx_description
1 polymer ?
#
loop_
_entity_poly.entity_id
_entity_poly.type
_entity_poly.pdbx_seq_one_letter_code
_entity_poly.pdbx_strand_id
1 'polypeptide(L)'
;MKLHLSLTIFLPLLSAISAHHFRVTDQVYLDVHRENRHIGRIVIGLFGDLAPKAVKNFKVLATKGIKGKSYKNTSFNRIIKRFMIQGGDIVSDDGKGSISIYGETFEDENLDTEHTVAGFVSMANKGKNTNGCQFIITTKGTPWLDGLHTVIGKVVEGQKVVHMVELTPTDIEDRPEMRVYIADCGLLPTQPFYVSDDPYDLWSWIKASAVPLTMSFSVLGFFHYMIRKIDI
;
A
#
# COMPACT_ATOMS: atom_id res chain seq x y z
N MET A 1 -48.37 -38.20 -11.13
CA MET A 1 -47.07 -38.44 -10.49
C MET A 1 -46.31 -37.13 -10.49
N LYS A 2 -46.36 -36.36 -9.39
CA LYS A 2 -45.72 -35.05 -9.30
C LYS A 2 -44.29 -35.24 -8.78
N LEU A 3 -43.30 -34.92 -9.66
CA LEU A 3 -41.90 -34.95 -9.32
C LEU A 3 -41.61 -33.69 -8.47
N HIS A 4 -41.39 -33.85 -7.17
CA HIS A 4 -40.82 -32.79 -6.33
C HIS A 4 -39.31 -32.74 -6.56
N LEU A 5 -38.87 -31.75 -7.33
CA LEU A 5 -37.46 -31.44 -7.47
C LEU A 5 -37.02 -30.66 -6.22
N SER A 6 -36.42 -31.38 -5.26
CA SER A 6 -35.79 -30.75 -4.08
C SER A 6 -34.51 -30.10 -4.50
N LEU A 7 -34.53 -28.78 -4.67
CA LEU A 7 -33.35 -27.96 -4.92
C LEU A 7 -32.61 -27.74 -3.59
N THR A 8 -31.74 -28.68 -3.21
CA THR A 8 -30.81 -28.49 -2.12
C THR A 8 -29.73 -27.46 -2.57
N ILE A 9 -29.97 -26.23 -2.14
CA ILE A 9 -28.96 -25.16 -2.27
C ILE A 9 -27.79 -25.54 -1.35
N PHE A 10 -26.72 -26.05 -1.96
CA PHE A 10 -25.42 -26.17 -1.30
C PHE A 10 -24.89 -24.74 -1.11
N LEU A 11 -25.14 -24.15 0.05
CA LEU A 11 -24.40 -22.97 0.48
C LEU A 11 -23.00 -23.46 0.86
N PRO A 12 -21.93 -23.14 0.09
CA PRO A 12 -20.61 -23.32 0.60
C PRO A 12 -20.47 -22.40 1.81
N LEU A 13 -20.12 -22.96 2.97
CA LEU A 13 -19.56 -22.17 4.08
C LEU A 13 -18.31 -21.51 3.53
N LEU A 14 -18.45 -20.31 2.93
CA LEU A 14 -17.34 -19.40 2.85
C LEU A 14 -17.00 -19.04 4.30
N SER A 15 -15.94 -19.64 4.84
CA SER A 15 -15.24 -19.07 5.97
C SER A 15 -14.94 -17.63 5.57
N ALA A 16 -15.68 -16.68 6.12
CA ALA A 16 -15.41 -15.28 5.96
C ALA A 16 -14.04 -15.04 6.60
N ILE A 17 -12.99 -15.02 5.77
CA ILE A 17 -11.72 -14.40 6.14
C ILE A 17 -12.12 -12.97 6.42
N SER A 18 -12.13 -12.58 7.69
CA SER A 18 -12.49 -11.24 8.10
C SER A 18 -11.41 -10.31 7.57
N ALA A 19 -11.70 -9.61 6.49
CA ALA A 19 -10.80 -8.57 5.98
C ALA A 19 -10.59 -7.51 7.05
N HIS A 20 -9.34 -7.16 7.33
CA HIS A 20 -9.04 -6.05 8.20
C HIS A 20 -9.17 -4.74 7.41
N HIS A 21 -9.84 -3.76 8.01
CA HIS A 21 -10.01 -2.44 7.44
C HIS A 21 -9.15 -1.44 8.20
N PHE A 22 -8.25 -0.77 7.48
CA PHE A 22 -7.35 0.24 8.03
C PHE A 22 -7.82 1.62 7.63
N ARG A 23 -7.93 2.54 8.59
CA ARG A 23 -8.26 3.92 8.30
C ARG A 23 -7.02 4.68 7.86
N VAL A 24 -7.07 5.21 6.64
CA VAL A 24 -6.06 6.14 6.11
C VAL A 24 -6.39 7.54 6.61
N THR A 25 -5.46 8.15 7.30
CA THR A 25 -5.59 9.52 7.83
C THR A 25 -4.93 10.56 6.94
N ASP A 26 -3.85 10.18 6.27
CA ASP A 26 -3.02 11.04 5.43
C ASP A 26 -2.51 10.26 4.23
N GLN A 27 -2.10 10.95 3.18
CA GLN A 27 -1.44 10.35 2.03
C GLN A 27 -0.12 11.06 1.73
N VAL A 28 0.89 10.26 1.41
CA VAL A 28 2.21 10.72 0.93
C VAL A 28 2.41 10.19 -0.47
N TYR A 29 2.89 11.04 -1.38
CA TYR A 29 3.35 10.60 -2.70
C TYR A 29 4.88 10.53 -2.74
N LEU A 30 5.36 9.57 -3.53
CA LEU A 30 6.76 9.39 -3.89
C LEU A 30 6.85 9.29 -5.40
N ASP A 31 7.47 10.28 -6.06
CA ASP A 31 7.78 10.22 -7.49
C ASP A 31 9.09 9.47 -7.69
N VAL A 32 9.02 8.34 -8.34
CA VAL A 32 10.13 7.41 -8.46
C VAL A 32 10.79 7.51 -9.83
N HIS A 33 12.10 7.64 -9.82
CA HIS A 33 12.96 7.64 -11.01
C HIS A 33 13.90 6.44 -10.99
N ARG A 34 14.22 5.94 -12.18
CA ARG A 34 15.33 5.01 -12.40
C ARG A 34 16.31 5.73 -13.29
N GLU A 35 17.54 5.97 -12.79
CA GLU A 35 18.48 6.88 -13.42
C GLU A 35 17.79 8.24 -13.72
N ASN A 36 17.81 8.70 -14.95
CA ASN A 36 17.19 9.94 -15.37
C ASN A 36 15.75 9.78 -15.89
N ARG A 37 15.13 8.59 -15.73
CA ARG A 37 13.80 8.29 -16.26
C ARG A 37 12.78 8.24 -15.15
N HIS A 38 11.73 9.05 -15.24
CA HIS A 38 10.55 8.92 -14.40
C HIS A 38 9.84 7.59 -14.68
N ILE A 39 9.63 6.75 -13.65
CA ILE A 39 8.96 5.45 -13.79
C ILE A 39 7.55 5.46 -13.18
N GLY A 40 7.22 6.47 -12.40
CA GLY A 40 5.86 6.69 -11.91
C GLY A 40 5.79 7.20 -10.48
N ARG A 41 4.56 7.34 -9.99
CA ARG A 41 4.25 7.77 -8.62
C ARG A 41 3.73 6.62 -7.80
N ILE A 42 4.18 6.52 -6.56
CA ILE A 42 3.63 5.66 -5.51
C ILE A 42 2.88 6.57 -4.54
N VAL A 43 1.63 6.25 -4.21
CA VAL A 43 0.89 6.93 -3.15
C VAL A 43 0.68 5.97 -1.99
N ILE A 44 1.09 6.40 -0.81
CA ILE A 44 1.01 5.64 0.43
C ILE A 44 -0.08 6.24 1.31
N GLY A 45 -1.10 5.46 1.62
CA GLY A 45 -2.09 5.77 2.64
C GLY A 45 -1.54 5.44 4.02
N LEU A 46 -1.49 6.42 4.91
CA LEU A 46 -0.88 6.30 6.23
C LEU A 46 -1.92 6.02 7.31
N PHE A 47 -1.57 5.14 8.25
CA PHE A 47 -2.43 4.67 9.36
C PHE A 47 -2.13 5.45 10.64
N GLY A 48 -2.44 6.76 10.64
CA GLY A 48 -2.10 7.65 11.75
C GLY A 48 -2.72 7.28 13.10
N ASP A 49 -3.85 6.57 13.09
CA ASP A 49 -4.49 6.08 14.32
C ASP A 49 -3.74 4.89 14.93
N LEU A 50 -3.06 4.08 14.11
CA LEU A 50 -2.37 2.86 14.53
C LEU A 50 -0.90 3.13 14.93
N ALA A 51 -0.21 4.02 14.22
CA ALA A 51 1.20 4.32 14.43
C ALA A 51 1.46 5.84 14.37
N PRO A 52 0.92 6.64 15.31
CA PRO A 52 0.94 8.08 15.22
C PRO A 52 2.33 8.69 15.22
N LYS A 53 3.30 8.16 15.97
CA LYS A 53 4.68 8.65 16.00
C LYS A 53 5.40 8.32 14.69
N ALA A 54 5.31 7.08 14.23
CA ALA A 54 5.94 6.64 13.00
C ALA A 54 5.36 7.36 11.78
N VAL A 55 4.04 7.54 11.71
CA VAL A 55 3.37 8.32 10.66
C VAL A 55 3.79 9.79 10.71
N LYS A 56 3.88 10.42 11.88
CA LYS A 56 4.37 11.79 12.02
C LYS A 56 5.81 11.92 11.53
N ASN A 57 6.68 10.97 11.90
CA ASN A 57 8.06 10.91 11.42
C ASN A 57 8.11 10.83 9.89
N PHE A 58 7.40 9.88 9.31
CA PHE A 58 7.34 9.66 7.86
C PHE A 58 6.84 10.92 7.10
N LYS A 59 5.78 11.56 7.57
CA LYS A 59 5.23 12.81 7.00
C LYS A 59 6.25 13.95 7.01
N VAL A 60 6.97 14.14 8.12
CA VAL A 60 8.01 15.18 8.22
C VAL A 60 9.15 14.89 7.24
N LEU A 61 9.59 13.63 7.15
CA LEU A 61 10.66 13.23 6.24
C LEU A 61 10.26 13.34 4.76
N ALA A 62 8.98 13.13 4.45
CA ALA A 62 8.44 13.33 3.11
C ALA A 62 8.21 14.81 2.73
N THR A 63 8.33 15.75 3.68
CA THR A 63 8.07 17.18 3.45
C THR A 63 9.25 18.07 3.86
N LYS A 64 9.27 18.48 5.14
CA LYS A 64 10.25 19.44 5.67
C LYS A 64 11.63 18.82 5.82
N GLY A 65 11.67 17.51 6.08
CA GLY A 65 12.90 16.80 6.40
C GLY A 65 13.48 17.15 7.78
N ILE A 66 14.69 16.67 8.02
CA ILE A 66 15.49 16.93 9.22
C ILE A 66 16.82 17.54 8.76
N LYS A 67 17.18 18.71 9.30
CA LYS A 67 18.44 19.39 8.96
C LYS A 67 18.69 19.54 7.44
N GLY A 68 17.61 19.83 6.69
CA GLY A 68 17.67 20.00 5.24
C GLY A 68 17.71 18.68 4.42
N LYS A 69 17.62 17.53 5.09
CA LYS A 69 17.56 16.21 4.45
C LYS A 69 16.13 15.65 4.54
N SER A 70 15.62 15.13 3.44
CA SER A 70 14.28 14.55 3.33
C SER A 70 14.33 13.28 2.47
N TYR A 71 13.21 12.63 2.23
CA TYR A 71 13.17 11.50 1.30
C TYR A 71 13.48 11.87 -0.15
N LYS A 72 13.40 13.15 -0.50
CA LYS A 72 13.77 13.61 -1.83
C LYS A 72 15.24 13.33 -2.12
N ASN A 73 15.50 12.73 -3.28
CA ASN A 73 16.79 12.27 -3.76
C ASN A 73 17.41 11.09 -3.01
N THR A 74 16.67 10.41 -2.11
CA THR A 74 17.12 9.15 -1.49
C THR A 74 16.81 7.96 -2.37
N SER A 75 17.68 6.96 -2.34
CA SER A 75 17.59 5.75 -3.14
C SER A 75 16.80 4.64 -2.45
N PHE A 76 16.26 3.72 -3.25
CA PHE A 76 15.88 2.39 -2.78
C PHE A 76 17.16 1.55 -2.72
N ASN A 77 17.70 1.39 -1.53
CA ASN A 77 19.05 0.85 -1.31
C ASN A 77 19.11 -0.68 -1.26
N ARG A 78 17.96 -1.32 -1.06
CA ARG A 78 17.85 -2.77 -1.01
C ARG A 78 16.54 -3.21 -1.66
N ILE A 79 16.64 -4.11 -2.61
CA ILE A 79 15.52 -4.65 -3.37
C ILE A 79 15.62 -6.16 -3.37
N ILE A 80 14.63 -6.83 -2.78
CA ILE A 80 14.54 -8.29 -2.80
C ILE A 80 13.27 -8.69 -3.52
N LYS A 81 13.44 -9.32 -4.66
CA LYS A 81 12.33 -9.81 -5.48
C LYS A 81 11.44 -10.78 -4.70
N ARG A 82 10.13 -10.59 -4.78
CA ARG A 82 9.11 -11.36 -4.04
C ARG A 82 9.28 -11.26 -2.52
N PHE A 83 9.72 -10.09 -2.06
CA PHE A 83 9.79 -9.79 -0.63
C PHE A 83 9.50 -8.31 -0.37
N MET A 84 10.45 -7.40 -0.64
CA MET A 84 10.28 -5.99 -0.33
C MET A 84 11.23 -5.10 -1.14
N ILE A 85 10.91 -3.82 -1.16
CA ILE A 85 11.83 -2.74 -1.55
C ILE A 85 12.05 -1.85 -0.33
N GLN A 86 13.31 -1.45 -0.07
CA GLN A 86 13.70 -0.65 1.09
C GLN A 86 14.38 0.64 0.64
N GLY A 87 14.01 1.74 1.27
CA GLY A 87 14.57 3.06 0.98
C GLY A 87 14.41 4.03 2.15
N GLY A 88 14.65 5.31 1.88
CA GLY A 88 14.45 6.37 2.85
C GLY A 88 15.65 6.65 3.76
N ASP A 89 16.85 6.21 3.41
CA ASP A 89 18.08 6.60 4.10
C ASP A 89 18.43 8.05 3.75
N ILE A 90 17.98 8.98 4.57
CA ILE A 90 18.28 10.42 4.40
C ILE A 90 19.66 10.84 4.94
N VAL A 91 20.40 9.93 5.58
CA VAL A 91 21.68 10.23 6.22
C VAL A 91 22.83 10.04 5.25
N SER A 92 22.98 8.82 4.74
CA SER A 92 24.12 8.39 3.92
C SER A 92 23.73 7.90 2.53
N ASP A 93 22.44 7.61 2.28
CA ASP A 93 21.91 7.04 1.02
C ASP A 93 22.58 5.71 0.61
N ASP A 94 23.11 4.96 1.61
CA ASP A 94 23.76 3.65 1.42
C ASP A 94 23.03 2.49 2.15
N GLY A 95 21.89 2.80 2.78
CA GLY A 95 21.08 1.84 3.54
C GLY A 95 21.54 1.62 4.98
N LYS A 96 22.59 2.32 5.45
CA LYS A 96 23.12 2.17 6.82
C LYS A 96 22.69 3.29 7.76
N GLY A 97 22.32 4.46 7.19
CA GLY A 97 21.92 5.64 7.95
C GLY A 97 20.58 5.46 8.68
N SER A 98 20.50 6.03 9.86
CA SER A 98 19.26 6.08 10.65
C SER A 98 19.19 7.38 11.42
N ILE A 99 18.06 8.06 11.35
CA ILE A 99 17.70 9.23 12.15
C ILE A 99 16.18 9.39 12.13
N SER A 100 15.63 9.96 13.19
CA SER A 100 14.21 10.30 13.25
C SER A 100 14.01 11.74 13.75
N ILE A 101 12.76 12.23 13.69
CA ILE A 101 12.41 13.54 14.27
C ILE A 101 12.49 13.53 15.80
N TYR A 102 12.61 12.35 16.40
CA TYR A 102 12.67 12.16 17.87
C TYR A 102 14.10 11.96 18.38
N GLY A 103 15.07 11.81 17.46
CA GLY A 103 16.45 11.52 17.76
C GLY A 103 17.02 10.48 16.82
N GLU A 104 17.96 9.68 17.27
CA GLU A 104 18.58 8.63 16.46
C GLU A 104 17.58 7.54 16.09
N THR A 105 16.80 7.08 17.08
CA THR A 105 15.76 6.06 16.90
C THR A 105 14.52 6.39 17.73
N PHE A 106 13.42 5.65 17.49
CA PHE A 106 12.22 5.68 18.31
C PHE A 106 11.60 4.30 18.44
N GLU A 107 10.70 4.15 19.42
CA GLU A 107 10.06 2.90 19.78
C GLU A 107 9.12 2.35 18.71
N ASP A 108 8.86 1.03 18.79
CA ASP A 108 7.89 0.35 17.94
C ASP A 108 6.45 0.74 18.31
N GLU A 109 5.60 0.81 17.30
CA GLU A 109 4.16 0.99 17.40
C GLU A 109 3.47 -0.06 16.51
N ASN A 110 2.21 -0.41 16.82
CA ASN A 110 1.37 -1.25 15.95
C ASN A 110 2.08 -2.50 15.41
N LEU A 111 2.53 -3.37 16.30
CA LEU A 111 3.12 -4.66 15.96
C LEU A 111 2.06 -5.76 15.73
N ASP A 112 0.77 -5.47 16.04
CA ASP A 112 -0.34 -6.42 15.88
C ASP A 112 -0.86 -6.50 14.44
N THR A 113 -0.50 -5.54 13.58
CA THR A 113 -0.90 -5.56 12.17
C THR A 113 0.01 -6.52 11.39
N GLU A 114 -0.62 -7.49 10.74
CA GLU A 114 0.06 -8.50 9.93
C GLU A 114 0.33 -8.00 8.50
N HIS A 115 1.42 -8.48 7.90
CA HIS A 115 1.79 -8.21 6.51
C HIS A 115 1.19 -9.27 5.57
N THR A 116 -0.14 -9.36 5.56
CA THR A 116 -0.90 -10.43 4.87
C THR A 116 -0.75 -10.42 3.36
N VAL A 117 -0.59 -9.23 2.75
CA VAL A 117 -0.54 -9.05 1.28
C VAL A 117 0.56 -8.06 0.88
N ALA A 118 0.77 -7.91 -0.42
CA ALA A 118 1.65 -6.88 -0.98
C ALA A 118 1.16 -5.46 -0.70
N GLY A 119 2.10 -4.52 -0.63
CA GLY A 119 1.84 -3.09 -0.55
C GLY A 119 1.81 -2.53 0.87
N PHE A 120 1.97 -3.33 1.92
CA PHE A 120 2.18 -2.78 3.26
C PHE A 120 3.48 -2.00 3.34
N VAL A 121 3.41 -0.87 4.05
CA VAL A 121 4.56 0.01 4.32
C VAL A 121 4.86 -0.04 5.80
N SER A 122 6.10 -0.39 6.15
CA SER A 122 6.54 -0.55 7.54
C SER A 122 7.89 0.12 7.76
N MET A 123 8.18 0.47 9.00
CA MET A 123 9.48 1.01 9.35
C MET A 123 10.55 -0.10 9.27
N ALA A 124 11.66 0.21 8.59
CA ALA A 124 12.85 -0.61 8.68
C ALA A 124 13.55 -0.36 10.01
N ASN A 125 13.98 -1.43 10.67
CA ASN A 125 14.67 -1.36 11.95
C ASN A 125 15.83 -2.37 12.02
N LYS A 126 16.65 -2.29 13.07
CA LYS A 126 17.75 -3.21 13.40
C LYS A 126 17.47 -3.96 14.72
N GLY A 127 16.21 -4.21 15.02
CA GLY A 127 15.70 -4.83 16.23
C GLY A 127 14.71 -3.92 16.96
N LYS A 128 14.25 -4.36 18.12
CA LYS A 128 13.21 -3.69 18.90
C LYS A 128 13.55 -2.23 19.20
N ASN A 129 12.59 -1.33 18.95
CA ASN A 129 12.68 0.10 19.26
C ASN A 129 13.85 0.82 18.55
N THR A 130 14.19 0.42 17.32
CA THR A 130 15.26 1.05 16.53
C THR A 130 14.75 1.65 15.21
N ASN A 131 13.50 2.10 15.18
CA ASN A 131 12.92 2.77 14.02
C ASN A 131 13.62 4.12 13.77
N GLY A 132 13.89 4.41 12.50
CA GLY A 132 14.56 5.66 12.11
C GLY A 132 13.87 6.34 10.92
N CYS A 133 14.62 6.60 9.86
CA CYS A 133 14.10 7.19 8.63
C CYS A 133 13.70 6.16 7.58
N GLN A 134 14.33 4.97 7.59
CA GLN A 134 14.13 3.99 6.53
C GLN A 134 12.80 3.26 6.64
N PHE A 135 12.26 2.87 5.49
CA PHE A 135 11.02 2.13 5.37
C PHE A 135 11.15 1.00 4.34
N ILE A 136 10.25 0.03 4.45
CA ILE A 136 10.08 -1.05 3.49
C ILE A 136 8.67 -0.99 2.90
N ILE A 137 8.54 -1.41 1.63
CA ILE A 137 7.26 -1.69 0.98
C ILE A 137 7.27 -3.15 0.58
N THR A 138 6.31 -3.93 1.09
CA THR A 138 6.22 -5.36 0.79
C THR A 138 5.71 -5.58 -0.63
N THR A 139 6.25 -6.59 -1.32
CA THR A 139 5.83 -6.97 -2.69
C THR A 139 5.04 -8.28 -2.73
N LYS A 140 4.86 -8.90 -1.57
CA LYS A 140 3.95 -10.03 -1.30
C LYS A 140 3.58 -10.06 0.19
N GLY A 141 2.77 -11.03 0.62
CA GLY A 141 2.59 -11.36 2.04
C GLY A 141 3.91 -11.80 2.69
N THR A 142 4.22 -11.25 3.87
CA THR A 142 5.51 -11.42 4.54
C THR A 142 5.34 -11.67 6.05
N PRO A 143 4.71 -12.78 6.45
CA PRO A 143 4.35 -13.03 7.85
C PRO A 143 5.55 -13.09 8.80
N TRP A 144 6.77 -13.28 8.30
CA TRP A 144 7.98 -13.23 9.11
C TRP A 144 8.39 -11.83 9.57
N LEU A 145 7.72 -10.77 9.09
CA LEU A 145 7.87 -9.41 9.58
C LEU A 145 6.89 -9.06 10.70
N ASP A 146 5.88 -9.89 10.92
CA ASP A 146 4.81 -9.63 11.89
C ASP A 146 5.38 -9.64 13.32
N GLY A 147 4.93 -8.70 14.12
CA GLY A 147 5.45 -8.50 15.48
C GLY A 147 6.86 -7.89 15.57
N LEU A 148 7.53 -7.61 14.43
CA LEU A 148 8.91 -7.11 14.38
C LEU A 148 9.04 -5.71 13.76
N HIS A 149 8.15 -5.35 12.85
CA HIS A 149 8.20 -4.09 12.13
C HIS A 149 6.91 -3.30 12.29
N THR A 150 7.03 -2.03 12.68
CA THR A 150 5.90 -1.11 12.81
C THR A 150 5.25 -0.84 11.47
N VAL A 151 4.01 -1.29 11.27
CA VAL A 151 3.22 -0.99 10.08
C VAL A 151 2.70 0.44 10.16
N ILE A 152 3.00 1.24 9.14
CA ILE A 152 2.63 2.66 9.09
C ILE A 152 1.60 2.99 8.01
N GLY A 153 1.36 2.07 7.06
CA GLY A 153 0.46 2.35 5.95
C GLY A 153 0.43 1.27 4.88
N LYS A 154 -0.21 1.61 3.79
CA LYS A 154 -0.33 0.75 2.60
C LYS A 154 -0.27 1.58 1.32
N VAL A 155 0.31 1.03 0.27
CA VAL A 155 0.26 1.60 -1.07
C VAL A 155 -1.19 1.58 -1.56
N VAL A 156 -1.74 2.75 -1.85
CA VAL A 156 -3.12 2.95 -2.33
C VAL A 156 -3.16 3.21 -3.84
N GLU A 157 -2.07 3.79 -4.40
CA GLU A 157 -1.88 3.98 -5.83
C GLU A 157 -0.43 3.70 -6.21
N GLY A 158 -0.20 3.27 -7.45
CA GLY A 158 1.16 3.04 -7.94
C GLY A 158 1.75 1.66 -7.63
N GLN A 159 0.94 0.66 -7.31
CA GLN A 159 1.41 -0.72 -7.10
C GLN A 159 2.23 -1.25 -8.29
N LYS A 160 1.89 -0.81 -9.50
CA LYS A 160 2.66 -1.09 -10.72
C LYS A 160 4.09 -0.53 -10.64
N VAL A 161 4.26 0.66 -10.05
CA VAL A 161 5.58 1.29 -9.87
C VAL A 161 6.40 0.51 -8.85
N VAL A 162 5.80 0.10 -7.72
CA VAL A 162 6.45 -0.80 -6.74
C VAL A 162 6.96 -2.06 -7.44
N HIS A 163 6.13 -2.68 -8.28
CA HIS A 163 6.53 -3.87 -9.04
C HIS A 163 7.65 -3.58 -10.06
N MET A 164 7.64 -2.42 -10.73
CA MET A 164 8.75 -2.03 -11.62
C MET A 164 10.07 -1.80 -10.87
N VAL A 165 10.00 -1.30 -9.63
CA VAL A 165 11.18 -1.17 -8.76
C VAL A 165 11.67 -2.54 -8.32
N GLU A 166 10.77 -3.42 -7.87
CA GLU A 166 11.07 -4.81 -7.47
C GLU A 166 11.82 -5.60 -8.54
N LEU A 167 11.50 -5.36 -9.82
CA LEU A 167 12.11 -6.04 -10.96
C LEU A 167 13.44 -5.43 -11.41
N THR A 168 13.95 -4.41 -10.73
CA THR A 168 15.28 -3.87 -11.03
C THR A 168 16.35 -4.90 -10.72
N PRO A 169 17.30 -5.18 -11.62
CA PRO A 169 18.43 -6.05 -11.36
C PRO A 169 19.24 -5.57 -10.14
N THR A 170 19.69 -6.51 -9.32
CA THR A 170 20.44 -6.26 -8.09
C THR A 170 21.73 -7.05 -8.06
N ASP A 171 22.72 -6.54 -7.34
CA ASP A 171 23.95 -7.26 -7.01
C ASP A 171 23.74 -8.34 -5.94
N ILE A 172 24.83 -8.96 -5.50
CA ILE A 172 24.82 -10.03 -4.47
C ILE A 172 24.44 -9.53 -3.06
N GLU A 173 24.43 -8.19 -2.85
CA GLU A 173 24.05 -7.56 -1.60
C GLU A 173 22.60 -6.99 -1.66
N ASP A 174 21.83 -7.39 -2.65
CA ASP A 174 20.46 -6.92 -2.93
C ASP A 174 20.40 -5.41 -3.33
N ARG A 175 21.51 -4.79 -3.71
CA ARG A 175 21.56 -3.38 -4.14
C ARG A 175 21.22 -3.26 -5.62
N PRO A 176 20.36 -2.30 -6.01
CA PRO A 176 20.02 -2.11 -7.42
C PRO A 176 21.27 -1.69 -8.23
N GLU A 177 21.53 -2.38 -9.36
CA GLU A 177 22.58 -2.07 -10.31
C GLU A 177 22.38 -0.71 -10.99
N MET A 178 21.14 -0.29 -11.15
CA MET A 178 20.75 1.03 -11.63
C MET A 178 20.15 1.81 -10.47
N ARG A 179 20.53 3.06 -10.30
CA ARG A 179 19.99 3.89 -9.23
C ARG A 179 18.47 4.07 -9.40
N VAL A 180 17.70 3.60 -8.41
CA VAL A 180 16.27 3.86 -8.27
C VAL A 180 16.08 4.76 -7.06
N TYR A 181 15.46 5.93 -7.25
CA TYR A 181 15.38 6.93 -6.19
C TYR A 181 14.07 7.71 -6.21
N ILE A 182 13.78 8.38 -5.10
CA ILE A 182 12.65 9.26 -4.91
C ILE A 182 13.03 10.65 -5.42
N ALA A 183 12.58 11.02 -6.61
CA ALA A 183 12.89 12.31 -7.23
C ALA A 183 12.15 13.47 -6.57
N ASP A 184 10.91 13.22 -6.14
CA ASP A 184 10.10 14.17 -5.39
C ASP A 184 9.15 13.44 -4.45
N CYS A 185 8.74 14.10 -3.36
CA CYS A 185 7.81 13.54 -2.40
C CYS A 185 7.08 14.66 -1.65
N GLY A 186 5.93 14.32 -1.09
CA GLY A 186 5.14 15.28 -0.33
C GLY A 186 3.81 14.71 0.13
N LEU A 187 3.00 15.56 0.77
CA LEU A 187 1.65 15.23 1.21
C LEU A 187 0.63 15.51 0.11
N LEU A 188 -0.40 14.68 0.06
CA LEU A 188 -1.60 14.93 -0.73
C LEU A 188 -2.75 15.37 0.18
N PRO A 189 -3.63 16.29 -0.28
CA PRO A 189 -4.87 16.58 0.42
C PRO A 189 -5.68 15.28 0.60
N THR A 190 -6.01 14.94 1.83
CA THR A 190 -6.63 13.65 2.14
C THR A 190 -7.88 13.85 2.98
N GLN A 191 -9.00 13.31 2.50
CA GLN A 191 -10.14 13.01 3.35
C GLN A 191 -9.99 11.58 3.84
N PRO A 192 -10.16 11.28 5.14
CA PRO A 192 -9.97 9.93 5.67
C PRO A 192 -10.87 8.90 4.97
N PHE A 193 -10.30 7.75 4.63
CA PHE A 193 -11.00 6.62 4.01
C PHE A 193 -10.46 5.30 4.54
N TYR A 194 -11.11 4.19 4.19
CA TYR A 194 -10.69 2.86 4.62
C TYR A 194 -10.12 2.06 3.45
N VAL A 195 -9.07 1.30 3.74
CA VAL A 195 -8.48 0.29 2.84
C VAL A 195 -8.55 -1.08 3.50
N SER A 196 -8.68 -2.12 2.69
CA SER A 196 -8.71 -3.51 3.14
C SER A 196 -7.38 -4.21 2.84
N ASP A 197 -7.04 -5.23 3.61
CA ASP A 197 -5.97 -6.19 3.32
C ASP A 197 -6.43 -7.33 2.43
N ASP A 198 -7.73 -7.45 2.17
CA ASP A 198 -8.26 -8.45 1.24
C ASP A 198 -8.04 -8.03 -0.22
N PRO A 199 -7.19 -8.76 -0.99
CA PRO A 199 -7.02 -8.48 -2.43
C PRO A 199 -8.29 -8.80 -3.25
N TYR A 200 -9.24 -9.54 -2.68
CA TYR A 200 -10.49 -9.96 -3.29
C TYR A 200 -11.71 -9.34 -2.60
N ASP A 201 -11.57 -8.13 -2.02
CA ASP A 201 -12.68 -7.45 -1.36
C ASP A 201 -13.91 -7.34 -2.29
N LEU A 202 -14.72 -8.40 -2.27
CA LEU A 202 -15.92 -8.53 -3.08
C LEU A 202 -16.91 -7.39 -2.80
N TRP A 203 -16.94 -6.88 -1.57
CA TRP A 203 -17.84 -5.78 -1.19
C TRP A 203 -17.42 -4.45 -1.80
N SER A 204 -16.12 -4.14 -1.83
CA SER A 204 -15.60 -2.98 -2.55
C SER A 204 -15.85 -3.10 -4.06
N TRP A 205 -15.70 -4.30 -4.61
CA TRP A 205 -16.01 -4.60 -6.00
C TRP A 205 -17.49 -4.43 -6.33
N ILE A 206 -18.37 -4.96 -5.48
CA ILE A 206 -19.83 -4.82 -5.61
C ILE A 206 -20.24 -3.35 -5.54
N LYS A 207 -19.70 -2.59 -4.58
CA LYS A 207 -19.98 -1.16 -4.46
C LYS A 207 -19.51 -0.38 -5.69
N ALA A 208 -18.30 -0.64 -6.18
CA ALA A 208 -17.77 0.01 -7.38
C ALA A 208 -18.57 -0.35 -8.65
N SER A 209 -19.11 -1.57 -8.71
CA SER A 209 -19.89 -2.06 -9.86
C SER A 209 -21.38 -1.71 -9.77
N ALA A 210 -21.89 -1.36 -8.61
CA ALA A 210 -23.33 -1.15 -8.39
C ALA A 210 -23.92 -0.04 -9.26
N VAL A 211 -23.21 1.10 -9.39
CA VAL A 211 -23.66 2.23 -10.20
C VAL A 211 -23.65 1.90 -11.70
N PRO A 212 -22.59 1.36 -12.31
CA PRO A 212 -22.60 0.95 -13.70
C PRO A 212 -23.65 -0.13 -14.01
N LEU A 213 -23.83 -1.11 -13.13
CA LEU A 213 -24.82 -2.17 -13.31
C LEU A 213 -26.26 -1.64 -13.25
N THR A 214 -26.58 -0.78 -12.28
CA THR A 214 -27.93 -0.19 -12.18
C THR A 214 -28.25 0.69 -13.38
N MET A 215 -27.29 1.44 -13.90
CA MET A 215 -27.44 2.22 -15.14
C MET A 215 -27.72 1.31 -16.34
N SER A 216 -26.95 0.22 -16.49
CA SER A 216 -27.12 -0.75 -17.59
C SER A 216 -28.50 -1.42 -17.53
N PHE A 217 -28.96 -1.85 -16.36
CA PHE A 217 -30.30 -2.43 -16.20
C PHE A 217 -31.41 -1.43 -16.45
N SER A 218 -31.23 -0.17 -16.07
CA SER A 218 -32.19 0.89 -16.35
C SER A 218 -32.33 1.18 -17.85
N VAL A 219 -31.22 1.19 -18.57
CA VAL A 219 -31.20 1.36 -20.02
C VAL A 219 -31.89 0.18 -20.71
N LEU A 220 -31.54 -1.06 -20.32
CA LEU A 220 -32.18 -2.25 -20.86
C LEU A 220 -33.68 -2.30 -20.57
N GLY A 221 -34.08 -1.94 -19.35
CA GLY A 221 -35.50 -1.85 -18.96
C GLY A 221 -36.26 -0.81 -19.79
N PHE A 222 -35.63 0.37 -20.03
CA PHE A 222 -36.19 1.41 -20.88
C PHE A 222 -36.39 0.92 -22.33
N PHE A 223 -35.37 0.27 -22.92
CA PHE A 223 -35.50 -0.27 -24.28
C PHE A 223 -36.55 -1.40 -24.36
N HIS A 224 -36.60 -2.27 -23.37
CA HIS A 224 -37.63 -3.32 -23.31
C HIS A 224 -39.05 -2.72 -23.21
N TYR A 225 -39.21 -1.67 -22.39
CA TYR A 225 -40.49 -0.93 -22.30
C TYR A 225 -40.88 -0.28 -23.65
N MET A 226 -39.92 0.37 -24.31
CA MET A 226 -40.14 1.01 -25.62
C MET A 226 -40.53 0.00 -26.69
N ILE A 227 -39.85 -1.14 -26.77
CA ILE A 227 -40.17 -2.21 -27.72
C ILE A 227 -41.62 -2.69 -27.50
N ARG A 228 -42.00 -2.99 -26.26
CA ARG A 228 -43.38 -3.41 -25.94
C ARG A 228 -44.43 -2.37 -26.29
N LYS A 229 -44.08 -1.09 -26.31
CA LYS A 229 -45.01 0.00 -26.66
C LYS A 229 -45.11 0.23 -28.16
N ILE A 230 -44.16 -0.22 -28.95
CA ILE A 230 -44.13 -0.09 -30.41
C ILE A 230 -44.80 -1.31 -31.06
N ASP A 231 -44.80 -2.48 -30.39
CA ASP A 231 -45.43 -3.74 -30.88
C ASP A 231 -46.94 -3.81 -30.57
N ILE A 232 -47.60 -2.69 -30.21
CA ILE A 232 -49.07 -2.50 -30.14
C ILE A 232 -49.47 -1.53 -31.25
#